data_4b39061cff1acf220770db7dc6da8265
#
_entry.id   4b39061cff1acf220770db7dc6da8265
#
_cell.length_a   1.000
_cell.length_b   1.000
_cell.length_c   1.000
_cell.angle_alpha   90.00
_cell.angle_beta   90.00
_cell.angle_gamma   90.00
#
_symmetry.space_group_name_H-M   'P 1'
#
loop_
_entity.id
_entity.type
_entity.pdbx_description
1 polymer ?
#
loop_
_entity_poly.entity_id
_entity_poly.type
_entity_poly.pdbx_seq_one_letter_code
_entity_poly.pdbx_strand_id
1 'polypeptide(L)'
;MSAIEIREVSKAFRGHQAVDRVSFTVEAGTVTGFLGPNGAGKTTTLRCLLGLVRPDGGEGLVNGRSYASLPNPLTEVGAVLEATNLHPGRSGRNHLRVMCDAAGLPGSRADEVLAEVGIAEAGDKRVGGYSMGMRQRLSLAGALLGDPGVLILDEPANGLDPEGIEWLRRFLRHQAHEKGVAVLVSSHVLAEVEQTVDDVVIIARGRLVHQGTLGEVTGDGESLHDAFLRLTSAGTAAHPVGDSK
;
A
#
# COMPACT_ATOMS: atom_id res chain seq x y z
N MET A 1 10.59 -16.00 -2.90
CA MET A 1 9.17 -16.44 -2.93
C MET A 1 8.31 -15.22 -2.81
N SER A 2 7.37 -15.04 -3.72
CA SER A 2 6.49 -13.87 -3.73
C SER A 2 5.65 -13.81 -2.45
N ALA A 3 5.73 -12.70 -1.74
CA ALA A 3 4.95 -12.46 -0.53
C ALA A 3 3.50 -12.05 -0.86
N ILE A 4 3.31 -11.35 -1.99
CA ILE A 4 1.99 -11.01 -2.53
C ILE A 4 1.89 -11.52 -3.96
N GLU A 5 0.75 -12.11 -4.31
CA GLU A 5 0.42 -12.51 -5.67
C GLU A 5 -0.99 -12.06 -6.01
N ILE A 6 -1.12 -11.32 -7.09
CA ILE A 6 -2.40 -10.96 -7.71
C ILE A 6 -2.49 -11.76 -9.00
N ARG A 7 -3.54 -12.58 -9.17
CA ARG A 7 -3.74 -13.49 -10.29
C ARG A 7 -5.07 -13.19 -10.99
N GLU A 8 -5.02 -12.60 -12.17
CA GLU A 8 -6.17 -12.32 -13.04
C GLU A 8 -7.33 -11.59 -12.33
N VAL A 9 -7.03 -10.75 -11.33
CA VAL A 9 -8.06 -10.06 -10.55
C VAL A 9 -8.87 -9.14 -11.44
N SER A 10 -10.19 -9.32 -11.38
CA SER A 10 -11.16 -8.50 -12.11
C SER A 10 -12.25 -8.02 -11.18
N LYS A 11 -12.66 -6.74 -11.33
CA LYS A 11 -13.76 -6.14 -10.56
C LYS A 11 -14.50 -5.07 -11.34
N ALA A 12 -15.80 -5.20 -11.41
CA ALA A 12 -16.70 -4.18 -11.95
C ALA A 12 -17.66 -3.65 -10.87
N PHE A 13 -18.01 -2.37 -10.98
CA PHE A 13 -19.02 -1.72 -10.15
C PHE A 13 -20.06 -1.05 -11.04
N ARG A 14 -21.33 -1.44 -10.95
CA ARG A 14 -22.44 -0.84 -11.70
C ARG A 14 -22.14 -0.69 -13.21
N GLY A 15 -21.51 -1.71 -13.80
CA GLY A 15 -21.16 -1.72 -15.21
C GLY A 15 -19.84 -1.06 -15.60
N HIS A 16 -19.15 -0.40 -14.64
CA HIS A 16 -17.82 0.16 -14.84
C HIS A 16 -16.75 -0.86 -14.42
N GLN A 17 -15.86 -1.26 -15.36
CA GLN A 17 -14.73 -2.15 -15.09
C GLN A 17 -13.64 -1.36 -14.37
N ALA A 18 -13.51 -1.57 -13.06
CA ALA A 18 -12.50 -0.89 -12.24
C ALA A 18 -11.14 -1.60 -12.28
N VAL A 19 -11.15 -2.94 -12.39
CA VAL A 19 -9.95 -3.79 -12.52
C VAL A 19 -10.26 -4.91 -13.52
N ASP A 20 -9.39 -5.13 -14.51
CA ASP A 20 -9.56 -6.08 -15.60
C ASP A 20 -8.33 -6.97 -15.74
N ARG A 21 -8.41 -8.20 -15.20
CA ARG A 21 -7.40 -9.27 -15.25
C ARG A 21 -5.99 -8.80 -14.88
N VAL A 22 -5.90 -8.05 -13.79
CA VAL A 22 -4.61 -7.59 -13.27
C VAL A 22 -3.89 -8.76 -12.62
N SER A 23 -2.61 -8.95 -12.99
CA SER A 23 -1.72 -9.96 -12.42
C SER A 23 -0.35 -9.36 -12.15
N PHE A 24 0.16 -9.49 -10.92
CA PHE A 24 1.52 -9.09 -10.55
C PHE A 24 1.95 -9.77 -9.24
N THR A 25 3.24 -9.68 -8.92
CA THR A 25 3.82 -10.20 -7.68
C THR A 25 4.59 -9.14 -6.92
N VAL A 26 4.75 -9.34 -5.61
CA VAL A 26 5.61 -8.53 -4.74
C VAL A 26 6.51 -9.48 -3.95
N GLU A 27 7.82 -9.23 -3.99
CA GLU A 27 8.82 -10.04 -3.30
C GLU A 27 9.05 -9.55 -1.86
N ALA A 28 9.46 -10.47 -0.99
CA ALA A 28 9.86 -10.13 0.36
C ALA A 28 11.16 -9.31 0.35
N GLY A 29 11.29 -8.35 1.25
CA GLY A 29 12.47 -7.51 1.37
C GLY A 29 12.58 -6.40 0.33
N THR A 30 11.52 -6.14 -0.45
CA THR A 30 11.49 -5.04 -1.43
C THR A 30 10.37 -4.06 -1.16
N VAL A 31 10.58 -2.82 -1.60
CA VAL A 31 9.53 -1.79 -1.67
C VAL A 31 9.01 -1.74 -3.10
N THR A 32 7.79 -2.22 -3.33
CA THR A 32 7.15 -2.19 -4.65
C THR A 32 6.15 -1.03 -4.73
N GLY A 33 6.37 -0.13 -5.69
CA GLY A 33 5.45 0.96 -6.01
C GLY A 33 4.30 0.48 -6.90
N PHE A 34 3.06 0.62 -6.43
CA PHE A 34 1.86 0.34 -7.21
C PHE A 34 1.30 1.63 -7.80
N LEU A 35 1.64 1.93 -9.04
CA LEU A 35 1.55 3.23 -9.67
C LEU A 35 0.41 3.30 -10.68
N GLY A 36 -0.22 4.45 -10.76
CA GLY A 36 -1.29 4.71 -11.73
C GLY A 36 -2.04 5.98 -11.40
N PRO A 37 -2.73 6.58 -12.38
CA PRO A 37 -3.54 7.76 -12.14
C PRO A 37 -4.71 7.47 -11.19
N ASN A 38 -5.36 8.54 -10.71
CA ASN A 38 -6.58 8.39 -9.93
C ASN A 38 -7.64 7.67 -10.78
N GLY A 39 -8.34 6.71 -10.16
CA GLY A 39 -9.31 5.86 -10.86
C GLY A 39 -8.71 4.71 -11.67
N ALA A 40 -7.39 4.49 -11.66
CA ALA A 40 -6.75 3.39 -12.38
C ALA A 40 -7.05 1.99 -11.82
N GLY A 41 -7.66 1.89 -10.62
CA GLY A 41 -8.00 0.61 -9.98
C GLY A 41 -7.10 0.22 -8.81
N LYS A 42 -6.12 1.06 -8.39
CA LYS A 42 -5.17 0.76 -7.30
C LYS A 42 -5.89 0.34 -6.01
N THR A 43 -6.63 1.24 -5.39
CA THR A 43 -7.38 0.98 -4.15
C THR A 43 -8.33 -0.21 -4.26
N THR A 44 -8.98 -0.39 -5.43
CA THR A 44 -9.86 -1.54 -5.67
C THR A 44 -9.08 -2.86 -5.64
N THR A 45 -7.92 -2.90 -6.29
CA THR A 45 -7.03 -4.08 -6.28
C THR A 45 -6.56 -4.41 -4.86
N LEU A 46 -6.10 -3.39 -4.09
CA LEU A 46 -5.68 -3.59 -2.69
C LEU A 46 -6.84 -4.07 -1.81
N ARG A 47 -8.05 -3.54 -2.00
CA ARG A 47 -9.24 -4.02 -1.28
C ARG A 47 -9.64 -5.44 -1.66
N CYS A 48 -9.44 -5.86 -2.91
CA CYS A 48 -9.64 -7.24 -3.34
C CYS A 48 -8.63 -8.18 -2.67
N LEU A 49 -7.34 -7.80 -2.64
CA LEU A 49 -6.28 -8.55 -1.97
C LEU A 49 -6.59 -8.78 -0.49
N LEU A 50 -7.06 -7.74 0.21
CA LEU A 50 -7.39 -7.78 1.64
C LEU A 50 -8.80 -8.38 1.93
N GLY A 51 -9.51 -8.88 0.92
CA GLY A 51 -10.84 -9.48 1.08
C GLY A 51 -11.95 -8.49 1.46
N LEU A 52 -11.68 -7.17 1.42
CA LEU A 52 -12.68 -6.13 1.69
C LEU A 52 -13.66 -5.93 0.54
N VAL A 53 -13.25 -6.32 -0.66
CA VAL A 53 -14.08 -6.37 -1.87
C VAL A 53 -13.89 -7.72 -2.51
N ARG A 54 -15.00 -8.44 -2.76
CA ARG A 54 -14.94 -9.71 -3.49
C ARG A 54 -14.66 -9.43 -4.97
N PRO A 55 -13.59 -9.99 -5.56
CA PRO A 55 -13.34 -9.90 -6.98
C PRO A 55 -14.44 -10.67 -7.76
N ASP A 56 -14.67 -10.26 -9.01
CA ASP A 56 -15.59 -10.95 -9.92
C ASP A 56 -14.87 -12.09 -10.67
N GLY A 57 -13.53 -12.04 -10.72
CA GLY A 57 -12.65 -13.08 -11.25
C GLY A 57 -11.25 -12.95 -10.69
N GLY A 58 -10.50 -14.04 -10.72
CA GLY A 58 -9.15 -14.09 -10.18
C GLY A 58 -9.09 -14.10 -8.65
N GLU A 59 -7.89 -13.97 -8.11
CA GLU A 59 -7.62 -14.02 -6.67
C GLU A 59 -6.41 -13.16 -6.27
N GLY A 60 -6.40 -12.70 -5.02
CA GLY A 60 -5.24 -12.10 -4.37
C GLY A 60 -4.77 -12.97 -3.22
N LEU A 61 -3.47 -13.23 -3.17
CA LEU A 61 -2.85 -14.12 -2.19
C LEU A 61 -1.75 -13.40 -1.42
N VAL A 62 -1.63 -13.71 -0.14
CA VAL A 62 -0.51 -13.36 0.73
C VAL A 62 0.13 -14.67 1.19
N ASN A 63 1.42 -14.84 0.96
CA ASN A 63 2.16 -16.07 1.27
C ASN A 63 1.44 -17.32 0.72
N GLY A 64 0.90 -17.24 -0.51
CA GLY A 64 0.17 -18.30 -1.20
C GLY A 64 -1.24 -18.58 -0.69
N ARG A 65 -1.79 -17.75 0.22
CA ARG A 65 -3.13 -17.93 0.83
C ARG A 65 -3.99 -16.68 0.65
N SER A 66 -5.31 -16.84 0.52
CA SER A 66 -6.22 -15.71 0.55
C SER A 66 -6.22 -15.05 1.94
N TYR A 67 -6.35 -13.72 2.02
CA TYR A 67 -6.37 -12.99 3.29
C TYR A 67 -7.42 -13.54 4.27
N ALA A 68 -8.60 -13.91 3.78
CA ALA A 68 -9.68 -14.47 4.59
C ALA A 68 -9.36 -15.86 5.18
N SER A 69 -8.37 -16.58 4.64
CA SER A 69 -7.94 -17.90 5.12
C SER A 69 -6.73 -17.83 6.06
N LEU A 70 -6.18 -16.63 6.30
CA LEU A 70 -5.06 -16.47 7.24
C LEU A 70 -5.52 -16.71 8.68
N PRO A 71 -4.82 -17.55 9.46
CA PRO A 71 -5.23 -17.86 10.84
C PRO A 71 -5.17 -16.64 11.75
N ASN A 72 -4.18 -15.80 11.56
CA ASN A 72 -3.99 -14.54 12.29
C ASN A 72 -3.53 -13.45 11.30
N PRO A 73 -4.48 -12.80 10.60
CA PRO A 73 -4.13 -11.83 9.55
C PRO A 73 -3.21 -10.71 10.02
N LEU A 74 -3.34 -10.24 11.27
CA LEU A 74 -2.54 -9.12 11.80
C LEU A 74 -1.06 -9.45 11.99
N THR A 75 -0.70 -10.72 12.16
CA THR A 75 0.70 -11.15 12.26
C THR A 75 1.32 -11.42 10.88
N GLU A 76 0.52 -11.45 9.83
CA GLU A 76 0.99 -11.67 8.47
C GLU A 76 0.93 -10.41 7.62
N VAL A 77 -0.10 -9.56 7.82
CA VAL A 77 -0.36 -8.37 6.99
C VAL A 77 -0.66 -7.15 7.85
N GLY A 78 0.14 -6.11 7.70
CA GLY A 78 -0.20 -4.76 8.11
C GLY A 78 -0.77 -3.97 6.93
N ALA A 79 -1.89 -3.27 7.12
CA ALA A 79 -2.51 -2.51 6.05
C ALA A 79 -2.95 -1.12 6.51
N VAL A 80 -2.68 -0.10 5.69
CA VAL A 80 -3.21 1.26 5.84
C VAL A 80 -3.84 1.66 4.51
N LEU A 81 -5.17 1.62 4.43
CA LEU A 81 -5.90 2.03 3.23
C LEU A 81 -6.42 3.47 3.31
N GLU A 82 -6.68 3.95 4.52
CA GLU A 82 -7.11 5.32 4.80
C GLU A 82 -6.61 5.71 6.20
N ALA A 83 -5.77 6.74 6.28
CA ALA A 83 -5.22 7.22 7.55
C ALA A 83 -6.23 8.01 8.43
N THR A 84 -7.49 8.12 8.00
CA THR A 84 -8.49 9.02 8.60
C THR A 84 -9.39 8.38 9.66
N ASN A 85 -9.40 7.06 9.79
CA ASN A 85 -10.32 6.32 10.69
C ASN A 85 -9.86 6.28 12.16
N LEU A 86 -9.18 7.32 12.62
CA LEU A 86 -8.71 7.44 13.99
C LEU A 86 -9.72 8.16 14.87
N HIS A 87 -10.08 7.58 16.03
CA HIS A 87 -11.02 8.19 16.96
C HIS A 87 -10.42 9.42 17.66
N PRO A 88 -10.91 10.64 17.44
CA PRO A 88 -10.25 11.87 17.90
C PRO A 88 -10.21 12.02 19.43
N GLY A 89 -11.13 11.41 20.14
CA GLY A 89 -11.23 11.46 21.61
C GLY A 89 -10.30 10.48 22.34
N ARG A 90 -9.71 9.48 21.65
CA ARG A 90 -8.75 8.55 22.26
C ARG A 90 -7.34 9.13 22.21
N SER A 91 -6.48 8.75 23.15
CA SER A 91 -5.04 8.95 22.99
C SER A 91 -4.47 7.92 21.99
N GLY A 92 -3.33 8.24 21.37
CA GLY A 92 -2.66 7.33 20.42
C GLY A 92 -2.37 5.98 21.06
N ARG A 93 -1.81 5.98 22.28
CA ARG A 93 -1.53 4.77 23.07
C ARG A 93 -2.79 3.94 23.32
N ASN A 94 -3.87 4.58 23.75
CA ASN A 94 -5.11 3.87 24.02
C ASN A 94 -5.79 3.36 22.74
N HIS A 95 -5.62 4.06 21.60
CA HIS A 95 -6.07 3.57 20.31
C HIS A 95 -5.38 2.25 19.95
N LEU A 96 -4.06 2.17 20.08
CA LEU A 96 -3.28 0.96 19.80
C LEU A 96 -3.55 -0.16 20.81
N ARG A 97 -3.72 0.14 22.10
CA ARG A 97 -4.08 -0.88 23.11
C ARG A 97 -5.42 -1.54 22.81
N VAL A 98 -6.43 -0.78 22.40
CA VAL A 98 -7.71 -1.35 21.95
C VAL A 98 -7.53 -2.29 20.77
N MET A 99 -6.61 -1.97 19.83
CA MET A 99 -6.29 -2.87 18.71
C MET A 99 -5.54 -4.11 19.18
N CYS A 100 -4.60 -3.97 20.14
CA CYS A 100 -3.93 -5.11 20.76
C CYS A 100 -4.93 -6.06 21.44
N ASP A 101 -5.84 -5.51 22.25
CA ASP A 101 -6.87 -6.30 22.94
C ASP A 101 -7.76 -7.05 21.96
N ALA A 102 -8.20 -6.40 20.87
CA ALA A 102 -9.01 -7.01 19.82
C ALA A 102 -8.27 -8.11 19.06
N ALA A 103 -6.94 -8.02 18.97
CA ALA A 103 -6.07 -8.97 18.27
C ALA A 103 -5.48 -10.05 19.18
N GLY A 104 -5.73 -10.00 20.49
CA GLY A 104 -5.09 -10.90 21.47
C GLY A 104 -3.58 -10.67 21.61
N LEU A 105 -3.09 -9.46 21.30
CA LEU A 105 -1.69 -9.08 21.42
C LEU A 105 -1.39 -8.44 22.79
N PRO A 106 -0.14 -8.56 23.30
CA PRO A 106 0.24 -7.88 24.53
C PRO A 106 0.09 -6.36 24.43
N GLY A 107 -0.47 -5.72 25.47
CA GLY A 107 -0.62 -4.26 25.50
C GLY A 107 0.70 -3.47 25.40
N SER A 108 1.85 -4.09 25.74
CA SER A 108 3.20 -3.51 25.58
C SER A 108 3.54 -3.20 24.12
N ARG A 109 2.96 -3.97 23.14
CA ARG A 109 3.16 -3.69 21.71
C ARG A 109 2.76 -2.29 21.31
N ALA A 110 1.76 -1.70 21.97
CA ALA A 110 1.37 -0.31 21.72
C ALA A 110 2.51 0.66 21.96
N ASP A 111 3.29 0.46 23.01
CA ASP A 111 4.43 1.32 23.35
C ASP A 111 5.62 1.10 22.41
N GLU A 112 5.88 -0.15 22.05
CA GLU A 112 6.92 -0.54 21.10
C GLU A 112 6.72 0.09 19.72
N VAL A 113 5.50 -0.06 19.14
CA VAL A 113 5.22 0.51 17.81
C VAL A 113 5.14 2.04 17.82
N LEU A 114 4.71 2.68 18.94
CA LEU A 114 4.78 4.14 19.08
C LEU A 114 6.22 4.65 19.03
N ALA A 115 7.14 3.91 19.67
CA ALA A 115 8.58 4.24 19.61
C ALA A 115 9.13 4.01 18.19
N GLU A 116 8.77 2.91 17.55
CA GLU A 116 9.22 2.57 16.21
C GLU A 116 8.84 3.63 15.17
N VAL A 117 7.60 4.16 15.24
CA VAL A 117 7.18 5.24 14.35
C VAL A 117 7.53 6.65 14.83
N GLY A 118 8.24 6.78 15.97
CA GLY A 118 8.78 8.04 16.47
C GLY A 118 7.73 9.01 17.03
N ILE A 119 6.64 8.51 17.64
CA ILE A 119 5.61 9.33 18.33
C ILE A 119 5.34 8.89 19.76
N ALA A 120 6.28 8.21 20.42
CA ALA A 120 6.13 7.70 21.79
C ALA A 120 5.74 8.80 22.80
N GLU A 121 6.39 9.99 22.72
CA GLU A 121 6.13 11.13 23.60
C GLU A 121 4.69 11.71 23.43
N ALA A 122 4.12 11.54 22.25
CA ALA A 122 2.75 11.97 21.97
C ALA A 122 1.70 10.89 22.25
N GLY A 123 2.14 9.70 22.69
CA GLY A 123 1.27 8.54 22.89
C GLY A 123 0.05 8.81 23.76
N ASP A 124 0.19 9.63 24.80
CA ASP A 124 -0.90 9.97 25.74
C ASP A 124 -1.75 11.17 25.31
N LYS A 125 -1.32 11.91 24.28
CA LYS A 125 -2.07 13.02 23.69
C LYS A 125 -3.27 12.50 22.90
N ARG A 126 -4.43 13.19 22.96
CA ARG A 126 -5.61 12.84 22.15
C ARG A 126 -5.32 12.99 20.66
N VAL A 127 -5.75 12.03 19.86
CA VAL A 127 -5.55 11.98 18.41
C VAL A 127 -6.18 13.17 17.67
N GLY A 128 -7.25 13.76 18.23
CA GLY A 128 -7.83 14.99 17.71
C GLY A 128 -6.86 16.17 17.64
N GLY A 129 -5.82 16.18 18.49
CA GLY A 129 -4.74 17.17 18.48
C GLY A 129 -3.47 16.75 17.73
N TYR A 130 -3.49 15.65 16.99
CA TYR A 130 -2.37 15.21 16.17
C TYR A 130 -2.28 15.99 14.85
N SER A 131 -1.05 16.30 14.41
CA SER A 131 -0.81 16.74 13.04
C SER A 131 -1.14 15.62 12.04
N MET A 132 -1.21 15.93 10.75
CA MET A 132 -1.40 14.93 9.70
C MET A 132 -0.30 13.86 9.74
N GLY A 133 0.97 14.26 9.83
CA GLY A 133 2.10 13.33 9.95
C GLY A 133 2.03 12.44 11.20
N MET A 134 1.59 12.96 12.34
CA MET A 134 1.38 12.14 13.55
C MET A 134 0.25 11.14 13.38
N ARG A 135 -0.83 11.51 12.69
CA ARG A 135 -1.93 10.57 12.39
C ARG A 135 -1.46 9.46 11.44
N GLN A 136 -0.69 9.82 10.42
CA GLN A 136 -0.11 8.84 9.49
C GLN A 136 0.81 7.86 10.23
N ARG A 137 1.70 8.36 11.08
CA ARG A 137 2.57 7.52 11.93
C ARG A 137 1.77 6.62 12.87
N LEU A 138 0.67 7.10 13.45
CA LEU A 138 -0.20 6.28 14.29
C LEU A 138 -0.92 5.18 13.48
N SER A 139 -1.34 5.46 12.25
CA SER A 139 -1.93 4.46 11.36
C SER A 139 -0.92 3.38 11.00
N LEU A 140 0.34 3.76 10.70
CA LEU A 140 1.44 2.83 10.48
C LEU A 140 1.75 2.01 11.74
N ALA A 141 1.75 2.63 12.93
CA ALA A 141 1.90 1.90 14.20
C ALA A 141 0.83 0.82 14.37
N GLY A 142 -0.42 1.13 14.02
CA GLY A 142 -1.50 0.14 14.03
C GLY A 142 -1.25 -1.03 13.08
N ALA A 143 -0.72 -0.76 11.88
CA ALA A 143 -0.38 -1.80 10.91
C ALA A 143 0.79 -2.69 11.38
N LEU A 144 1.67 -2.19 12.23
CA LEU A 144 2.84 -2.92 12.74
C LEU A 144 2.60 -3.73 14.02
N LEU A 145 1.41 -3.65 14.62
CA LEU A 145 1.15 -4.28 15.91
C LEU A 145 1.46 -5.78 15.93
N GLY A 146 1.13 -6.49 14.87
CA GLY A 146 1.35 -7.92 14.73
C GLY A 146 2.75 -8.32 14.24
N ASP A 147 3.66 -7.37 14.04
CA ASP A 147 4.97 -7.60 13.41
C ASP A 147 4.86 -8.33 12.06
N PRO A 148 4.11 -7.77 11.09
CA PRO A 148 3.72 -8.46 9.87
C PRO A 148 4.89 -8.60 8.89
N GLY A 149 4.92 -9.71 8.14
CA GLY A 149 5.84 -9.92 7.02
C GLY A 149 5.45 -9.17 5.73
N VAL A 150 4.24 -8.62 5.67
CA VAL A 150 3.72 -7.88 4.50
C VAL A 150 3.09 -6.56 4.96
N LEU A 151 3.42 -5.46 4.29
CA LEU A 151 2.89 -4.12 4.56
C LEU A 151 2.24 -3.56 3.30
N ILE A 152 0.94 -3.22 3.37
CA ILE A 152 0.15 -2.70 2.25
C ILE A 152 -0.33 -1.29 2.58
N LEU A 153 0.11 -0.31 1.79
CA LEU A 153 -0.15 1.10 2.05
C LEU A 153 -0.79 1.77 0.84
N ASP A 154 -1.97 2.35 1.03
CA ASP A 154 -2.67 3.08 -0.03
C ASP A 154 -2.46 4.59 0.16
N GLU A 155 -1.69 5.21 -0.76
CA GLU A 155 -1.40 6.64 -0.81
C GLU A 155 -0.86 7.21 0.54
N PRO A 156 0.15 6.58 1.19
CA PRO A 156 0.56 6.94 2.54
C PRO A 156 1.28 8.30 2.65
N ALA A 157 1.75 8.87 1.55
CA ALA A 157 2.40 10.19 1.51
C ALA A 157 1.40 11.36 1.45
N ASN A 158 0.12 11.09 1.16
CA ASN A 158 -0.86 12.14 0.97
C ASN A 158 -1.00 13.06 2.19
N GLY A 159 -0.80 14.36 1.97
CA GLY A 159 -0.93 15.39 3.00
C GLY A 159 0.24 15.47 3.99
N LEU A 160 1.33 14.76 3.74
CA LEU A 160 2.57 14.94 4.48
C LEU A 160 3.35 16.15 3.96
N ASP A 161 4.06 16.80 4.86
CA ASP A 161 5.08 17.79 4.52
C ASP A 161 6.38 17.10 4.03
N PRO A 162 7.34 17.84 3.48
CA PRO A 162 8.59 17.26 2.98
C PRO A 162 9.37 16.44 4.01
N GLU A 163 9.35 16.85 5.30
CA GLU A 163 9.99 16.09 6.38
C GLU A 163 9.27 14.76 6.64
N GLY A 164 7.94 14.78 6.60
CA GLY A 164 7.10 13.59 6.73
C GLY A 164 7.31 12.59 5.60
N ILE A 165 7.45 13.08 4.34
CA ILE A 165 7.75 12.25 3.17
C ILE A 165 9.13 11.60 3.31
N GLU A 166 10.15 12.38 3.70
CA GLU A 166 11.51 11.86 3.91
C GLU A 166 11.55 10.81 5.03
N TRP A 167 10.82 11.04 6.13
CA TRP A 167 10.69 10.07 7.20
C TRP A 167 10.00 8.78 6.69
N LEU A 168 8.89 8.90 5.95
CA LEU A 168 8.15 7.76 5.41
C LEU A 168 9.06 6.93 4.49
N ARG A 169 9.82 7.58 3.59
CA ARG A 169 10.77 6.92 2.70
C ARG A 169 11.76 6.07 3.47
N ARG A 170 12.44 6.65 4.48
CA ARG A 170 13.41 5.93 5.31
C ARG A 170 12.76 4.79 6.07
N PHE A 171 11.55 5.01 6.58
CA PHE A 171 10.78 4.00 7.29
C PHE A 171 10.46 2.80 6.40
N LEU A 172 9.93 3.00 5.18
CA LEU A 172 9.58 1.92 4.27
C LEU A 172 10.81 1.12 3.83
N ARG A 173 11.90 1.80 3.51
CA ARG A 173 13.18 1.13 3.17
C ARG A 173 13.73 0.32 4.33
N HIS A 174 13.65 0.84 5.56
CA HIS A 174 14.06 0.10 6.75
C HIS A 174 13.20 -1.18 6.95
N GLN A 175 11.87 -1.07 6.82
CA GLN A 175 10.99 -2.23 6.94
C GLN A 175 11.33 -3.31 5.88
N ALA A 176 11.56 -2.90 4.64
CA ALA A 176 11.89 -3.84 3.57
C ALA A 176 13.32 -4.40 3.73
N HIS A 177 14.34 -3.54 3.69
CA HIS A 177 15.71 -3.98 3.53
C HIS A 177 16.35 -4.54 4.82
N GLU A 178 15.97 -4.02 6.00
CA GLU A 178 16.54 -4.47 7.28
C GLU A 178 15.70 -5.55 7.96
N LYS A 179 14.35 -5.46 7.81
CA LYS A 179 13.43 -6.42 8.45
C LYS A 179 12.91 -7.50 7.49
N GLY A 180 13.17 -7.38 6.19
CA GLY A 180 12.72 -8.34 5.18
C GLY A 180 11.24 -8.29 4.86
N VAL A 181 10.53 -7.24 5.26
CA VAL A 181 9.09 -7.07 5.01
C VAL A 181 8.84 -6.81 3.52
N ALA A 182 7.84 -7.46 2.94
CA ALA A 182 7.35 -7.10 1.61
C ALA A 182 6.47 -5.85 1.70
N VAL A 183 6.89 -4.75 1.08
CA VAL A 183 6.16 -3.49 1.13
C VAL A 183 5.51 -3.19 -0.21
N LEU A 184 4.17 -3.09 -0.24
CA LEU A 184 3.40 -2.64 -1.40
C LEU A 184 2.82 -1.26 -1.10
N VAL A 185 3.30 -0.24 -1.80
CA VAL A 185 2.86 1.14 -1.60
C VAL A 185 2.22 1.71 -2.87
N SER A 186 0.95 2.13 -2.78
CA SER A 186 0.32 2.83 -3.89
C SER A 186 0.68 4.32 -3.87
N SER A 187 0.84 4.90 -5.06
CA SER A 187 0.99 6.35 -5.22
C SER A 187 0.58 6.79 -6.62
N HIS A 188 0.24 8.08 -6.72
CA HIS A 188 0.09 8.80 -7.98
C HIS A 188 1.17 9.88 -8.16
N VAL A 189 2.03 10.10 -7.15
CA VAL A 189 3.14 11.08 -7.16
C VAL A 189 4.45 10.35 -7.45
N LEU A 190 4.81 10.27 -8.75
CA LEU A 190 5.90 9.44 -9.24
C LEU A 190 7.28 9.87 -8.72
N ALA A 191 7.53 11.18 -8.60
CA ALA A 191 8.81 11.70 -8.13
C ALA A 191 9.13 11.32 -6.66
N GLU A 192 8.11 11.13 -5.82
CA GLU A 192 8.30 10.69 -4.44
C GLU A 192 8.60 9.19 -4.37
N VAL A 193 7.95 8.42 -5.24
CA VAL A 193 8.08 6.96 -5.30
C VAL A 193 9.42 6.55 -5.85
N GLU A 194 9.92 7.23 -6.90
CA GLU A 194 11.19 6.94 -7.57
C GLU A 194 12.39 6.85 -6.59
N GLN A 195 12.37 7.64 -5.53
CA GLN A 195 13.42 7.65 -4.52
C GLN A 195 13.25 6.55 -3.44
N THR A 196 12.12 5.84 -3.46
CA THR A 196 11.74 4.93 -2.36
C THR A 196 11.74 3.47 -2.80
N VAL A 197 11.30 3.19 -4.03
CA VAL A 197 10.97 1.84 -4.48
C VAL A 197 12.15 1.11 -5.14
N ASP A 198 12.13 -0.20 -5.02
CA ASP A 198 13.02 -1.11 -5.72
C ASP A 198 12.36 -1.60 -7.01
N ASP A 199 11.05 -1.93 -6.93
CA ASP A 199 10.24 -2.43 -8.02
C ASP A 199 9.02 -1.54 -8.27
N VAL A 200 8.49 -1.59 -9.48
CA VAL A 200 7.26 -0.87 -9.85
C VAL A 200 6.26 -1.77 -10.57
N VAL A 201 4.99 -1.56 -10.26
CA VAL A 201 3.82 -2.11 -10.94
C VAL A 201 3.00 -0.93 -11.44
N ILE A 202 2.86 -0.78 -12.74
CA ILE A 202 2.12 0.33 -13.36
C ILE A 202 0.79 -0.17 -13.87
N ILE A 203 -0.31 0.47 -13.42
CA ILE A 203 -1.66 0.20 -13.92
C ILE A 203 -2.28 1.45 -14.54
N ALA A 204 -3.07 1.24 -15.59
CA ALA A 204 -3.89 2.27 -16.20
C ALA A 204 -5.21 1.67 -16.67
N ARG A 205 -6.32 2.39 -16.44
CA ARG A 205 -7.67 1.97 -16.85
C ARG A 205 -8.03 0.55 -16.41
N GLY A 206 -7.65 0.17 -15.19
CA GLY A 206 -7.92 -1.13 -14.61
C GLY A 206 -7.03 -2.27 -15.12
N ARG A 207 -6.01 -2.03 -15.92
CA ARG A 207 -5.14 -3.06 -16.50
C ARG A 207 -3.68 -2.86 -16.11
N LEU A 208 -2.95 -3.97 -15.98
CA LEU A 208 -1.50 -3.93 -15.85
C LEU A 208 -0.89 -3.40 -17.16
N VAL A 209 -0.04 -2.39 -17.05
CA VAL A 209 0.72 -1.82 -18.16
C VAL A 209 2.15 -2.35 -18.13
N HIS A 210 2.77 -2.39 -16.94
CA HIS A 210 4.15 -2.87 -16.78
C HIS A 210 4.40 -3.33 -15.34
N GLN A 211 5.32 -4.29 -15.18
CA GLN A 211 5.96 -4.67 -13.93
C GLN A 211 7.43 -4.93 -14.18
N GLY A 212 8.30 -4.45 -13.29
CA GLY A 212 9.74 -4.66 -13.33
C GLY A 212 10.45 -3.88 -12.25
N THR A 213 11.77 -4.02 -12.19
CA THR A 213 12.61 -3.19 -11.31
C THR A 213 12.55 -1.73 -11.74
N LEU A 214 12.78 -0.81 -10.81
CA LEU A 214 12.85 0.62 -11.14
C LEU A 214 13.84 0.89 -12.28
N GLY A 215 15.03 0.26 -12.23
CA GLY A 215 16.06 0.42 -13.26
C GLY A 215 15.65 -0.10 -14.65
N GLU A 216 14.90 -1.20 -14.73
CA GLU A 216 14.35 -1.72 -15.99
C GLU A 216 13.31 -0.78 -16.60
N VAL A 217 12.51 -0.12 -15.76
CA VAL A 217 11.45 0.78 -16.22
C VAL A 217 11.99 2.12 -16.68
N THR A 218 12.97 2.69 -15.95
CA THR A 218 13.55 4.00 -16.25
C THR A 218 14.67 3.95 -17.31
N GLY A 219 15.22 2.77 -17.59
CA GLY A 219 16.27 2.61 -18.60
C GLY A 219 17.49 3.52 -18.38
N ASP A 220 18.10 3.99 -19.47
CA ASP A 220 19.35 4.79 -19.46
C ASP A 220 19.12 6.25 -19.02
N GLY A 221 18.60 6.48 -17.80
CA GLY A 221 18.50 7.82 -17.23
C GLY A 221 17.18 8.56 -17.50
N GLU A 222 16.17 7.87 -18.00
CA GLU A 222 14.80 8.38 -18.06
C GLU A 222 14.21 8.48 -16.63
N SER A 223 13.48 9.55 -16.32
CA SER A 223 12.76 9.64 -15.05
C SER A 223 11.60 8.65 -15.00
N LEU A 224 11.21 8.20 -13.80
CA LEU A 224 10.02 7.38 -13.64
C LEU A 224 8.76 8.07 -14.19
N HIS A 225 8.72 9.40 -14.15
CA HIS A 225 7.62 10.19 -14.71
C HIS A 225 7.54 10.04 -16.24
N ASP A 226 8.67 10.17 -16.96
CA ASP A 226 8.70 10.07 -18.41
C ASP A 226 8.42 8.63 -18.86
N ALA A 227 9.01 7.64 -18.18
CA ALA A 227 8.74 6.22 -18.39
C ALA A 227 7.24 5.90 -18.22
N PHE A 228 6.64 6.43 -17.16
CA PHE A 228 5.20 6.27 -16.89
C PHE A 228 4.33 6.85 -18.03
N LEU A 229 4.65 8.08 -18.49
CA LEU A 229 3.92 8.71 -19.61
C LEU A 229 4.07 7.89 -20.89
N ARG A 230 5.27 7.45 -21.21
CA ARG A 230 5.55 6.59 -22.38
C ARG A 230 4.74 5.31 -22.34
N LEU A 231 4.77 4.58 -21.22
CA LEU A 231 4.10 3.30 -21.05
C LEU A 231 2.57 3.43 -21.07
N THR A 232 2.02 4.46 -20.43
CA THR A 232 0.57 4.67 -20.36
C THR A 232 -0.02 5.25 -21.64
N SER A 233 0.75 6.06 -22.42
CA SER A 233 0.32 6.57 -23.72
C SER A 233 0.33 5.50 -24.82
N ALA A 234 1.33 4.62 -24.83
CA ALA A 234 1.41 3.50 -25.76
C ALA A 234 0.23 2.52 -25.62
N GLY A 235 -0.24 2.29 -24.39
CA GLY A 235 -1.45 1.50 -24.11
C GLY A 235 -2.76 2.15 -24.63
N THR A 236 -2.73 3.43 -25.00
CA THR A 236 -3.88 4.15 -25.55
C THR A 236 -4.06 3.91 -27.05
N ALA A 237 -3.00 3.59 -27.80
CA ALA A 237 -3.01 3.41 -29.24
C ALA A 237 -3.55 2.03 -29.70
N ALA A 238 -3.75 1.08 -28.80
CA ALA A 238 -4.08 -0.31 -29.15
C ALA A 238 -5.59 -0.63 -29.23
N HIS A 239 -6.52 0.34 -28.98
CA HIS A 239 -7.95 0.10 -29.20
C HIS A 239 -8.59 1.34 -29.84
N PRO A 240 -8.91 1.31 -31.14
CA PRO A 240 -9.83 2.27 -31.75
C PRO A 240 -11.21 2.06 -31.16
N VAL A 241 -11.79 3.13 -30.62
CA VAL A 241 -13.20 3.18 -30.25
C VAL A 241 -14.02 2.86 -31.51
N GLY A 242 -14.67 1.70 -31.52
CA GLY A 242 -15.65 1.38 -32.56
C GLY A 242 -16.84 2.31 -32.42
N ASP A 243 -16.98 3.26 -33.32
CA ASP A 243 -18.21 4.01 -33.53
C ASP A 243 -19.33 3.02 -33.86
N SER A 244 -20.25 2.84 -32.95
CA SER A 244 -21.51 2.19 -33.18
C SER A 244 -22.55 3.28 -33.46
N LYS A 245 -22.93 3.40 -34.70
CA LYS A 245 -24.12 4.14 -35.14
C LYS A 245 -25.38 3.64 -34.47
#